data_8fcd6396c742e4d4bed147765125c751
#
_entry.id   8fcd6396c742e4d4bed147765125c751
#
_cell.length_a   1.000
_cell.length_b   1.000
_cell.length_c   1.000
_cell.angle_alpha   90.00
_cell.angle_beta   90.00
_cell.angle_gamma   90.00
#
_symmetry.space_group_name_H-M   'P 1'
#
loop_
_entity.id
_entity.type
_entity.pdbx_description
1 polymer ?
#
loop_
_entity_poly.entity_id
_entity_poly.type
_entity_poly.pdbx_seq_one_letter_code
_entity_poly.pdbx_strand_id
1 'polypeptide(L)'
;AEDTGAEILPYQKRGALHLDAFDTIILVGGLYAGTMRGLPWLKKQQLAGKRAAAVAVGASPADSPELAQTMGKLFAGQTQIRSFYCRGGLDYARMGAVDRAMMAGMRAMLRRQGQEEALRLVSVSFDAVRRENLAEIERWLKECSGE
;
A
#
# COMPACT_ATOMS: atom_id res chain seq x y z
N ALA A 1 -2.01 -6.38 14.21
CA ALA A 1 -3.27 -7.02 14.60
C ALA A 1 -3.26 -7.42 16.07
N GLU A 2 -2.20 -8.08 16.55
CA GLU A 2 -2.10 -8.52 17.96
C GLU A 2 -2.22 -7.34 18.93
N ASP A 3 -1.54 -6.23 18.65
CA ASP A 3 -1.53 -5.03 19.51
C ASP A 3 -2.82 -4.18 19.41
N THR A 4 -3.68 -4.43 18.42
CA THR A 4 -4.86 -3.59 18.15
C THR A 4 -6.19 -4.34 18.22
N GLY A 5 -6.15 -5.67 18.43
CA GLY A 5 -7.35 -6.51 18.36
C GLY A 5 -8.01 -6.58 16.97
N ALA A 6 -7.31 -6.12 15.92
CA ALA A 6 -7.86 -6.08 14.58
C ALA A 6 -7.98 -7.48 13.97
N GLU A 7 -9.09 -7.76 13.33
CA GLU A 7 -9.29 -8.97 12.56
C GLU A 7 -8.59 -8.84 11.19
N ILE A 8 -7.80 -9.86 10.81
CA ILE A 8 -7.12 -9.91 9.51
C ILE A 8 -7.95 -10.75 8.54
N LEU A 9 -8.43 -10.11 7.49
CA LEU A 9 -9.23 -10.73 6.46
C LEU A 9 -8.49 -10.77 5.12
N PRO A 10 -8.31 -11.97 4.53
CA PRO A 10 -7.65 -12.08 3.23
C PRO A 10 -8.46 -11.35 2.15
N TYR A 11 -7.79 -10.52 1.33
CA TYR A 11 -8.43 -9.76 0.26
C TYR A 11 -9.18 -10.65 -0.74
N GLN A 12 -8.74 -11.88 -0.95
CA GLN A 12 -9.39 -12.85 -1.82
C GLN A 12 -10.82 -13.20 -1.36
N LYS A 13 -11.10 -13.10 -0.07
CA LYS A 13 -12.41 -13.36 0.53
C LYS A 13 -13.30 -12.12 0.62
N ARG A 14 -12.91 -10.99 0.04
CA ARG A 14 -13.61 -9.69 0.16
C ARG A 14 -15.09 -9.72 -0.25
N GLY A 15 -15.48 -10.60 -1.15
CA GLY A 15 -16.89 -10.75 -1.57
C GLY A 15 -17.83 -11.26 -0.48
N ALA A 16 -17.28 -11.90 0.56
CA ALA A 16 -18.02 -12.40 1.71
C ALA A 16 -17.88 -11.49 2.95
N LEU A 17 -17.22 -10.31 2.81
CA LEU A 17 -17.01 -9.41 3.92
C LEU A 17 -18.26 -8.55 4.17
N HIS A 18 -18.78 -8.65 5.38
CA HIS A 18 -19.83 -7.77 5.87
C HIS A 18 -19.19 -6.58 6.59
N LEU A 19 -18.83 -5.55 5.80
CA LEU A 19 -18.13 -4.36 6.34
C LEU A 19 -18.95 -3.62 7.40
N ASP A 20 -20.27 -3.83 7.42
CA ASP A 20 -21.15 -3.20 8.40
C ASP A 20 -20.86 -3.63 9.85
N ALA A 21 -20.20 -4.78 10.02
CA ALA A 21 -19.78 -5.26 11.33
C ALA A 21 -18.54 -4.53 11.90
N PHE A 22 -17.91 -3.64 11.11
CA PHE A 22 -16.67 -2.98 11.50
C PHE A 22 -16.81 -1.46 11.46
N ASP A 23 -16.35 -0.78 12.51
CA ASP A 23 -16.28 0.68 12.57
C ASP A 23 -15.04 1.24 11.86
N THR A 24 -13.96 0.46 11.86
CA THR A 24 -12.69 0.83 11.23
C THR A 24 -12.27 -0.20 10.20
N ILE A 25 -11.95 0.25 8.99
CA ILE A 25 -11.54 -0.58 7.87
C ILE A 25 -10.18 -0.12 7.40
N ILE A 26 -9.20 -1.04 7.37
CA ILE A 26 -7.86 -0.77 6.85
C ILE A 26 -7.58 -1.73 5.69
N LEU A 27 -7.45 -1.18 4.50
CA LEU A 27 -6.97 -1.92 3.34
C LEU A 27 -5.45 -1.83 3.27
N VAL A 28 -4.77 -2.97 3.28
CA VAL A 28 -3.33 -3.04 3.00
C VAL A 28 -3.13 -3.64 1.61
N GLY A 29 -2.46 -2.93 0.73
CA GLY A 29 -2.25 -3.37 -0.64
C GLY A 29 -0.92 -2.95 -1.24
N GLY A 30 -0.38 -3.81 -2.11
CA GLY A 30 0.84 -3.48 -2.86
C GLY A 30 0.62 -2.32 -3.83
N LEU A 31 1.54 -1.36 -3.81
CA LEU A 31 1.64 -0.28 -4.78
C LEU A 31 2.53 -0.73 -5.93
N TYR A 32 1.96 -0.80 -7.12
CA TYR A 32 2.67 -1.30 -8.29
C TYR A 32 2.26 -0.51 -9.55
N ALA A 33 3.24 -0.05 -10.30
CA ALA A 33 3.03 0.66 -11.57
C ALA A 33 1.96 1.78 -11.48
N GLY A 34 1.98 2.57 -10.41
CA GLY A 34 1.03 3.66 -10.20
C GLY A 34 -0.37 3.22 -9.75
N THR A 35 -0.56 1.95 -9.42
CA THR A 35 -1.83 1.41 -8.92
C THR A 35 -1.66 0.75 -7.56
N MET A 36 -2.70 0.77 -6.75
CA MET A 36 -2.75 0.07 -5.46
C MET A 36 -3.78 -1.06 -5.51
N ARG A 37 -3.32 -2.27 -5.20
CA ARG A 37 -4.18 -3.44 -5.17
C ARG A 37 -5.29 -3.28 -4.13
N GLY A 38 -6.52 -3.49 -4.55
CA GLY A 38 -7.70 -3.42 -3.69
C GLY A 38 -8.32 -2.02 -3.55
N LEU A 39 -7.60 -0.94 -3.86
CA LEU A 39 -8.13 0.41 -3.73
C LEU A 39 -9.40 0.65 -4.57
N PRO A 40 -9.51 0.18 -5.83
CA PRO A 40 -10.74 0.33 -6.60
C PRO A 40 -11.95 -0.36 -5.97
N TRP A 41 -11.72 -1.47 -5.25
CA TRP A 41 -12.76 -2.14 -4.50
C TRP A 41 -13.18 -1.32 -3.27
N LEU A 42 -12.21 -0.84 -2.47
CA LEU A 42 -12.49 -0.03 -1.27
C LEU A 42 -13.27 1.25 -1.61
N LYS A 43 -12.92 1.91 -2.70
CA LYS A 43 -13.61 3.12 -3.19
C LYS A 43 -15.08 2.91 -3.52
N LYS A 44 -15.51 1.69 -3.78
CA LYS A 44 -16.90 1.33 -4.10
C LYS A 44 -17.72 0.93 -2.87
N GLN A 45 -17.09 0.86 -1.70
CA GLN A 45 -17.79 0.46 -0.48
C GLN A 45 -18.56 1.64 0.14
N GLN A 46 -19.59 1.30 0.89
CA GLN A 46 -20.35 2.26 1.71
C GLN A 46 -19.53 2.55 2.98
N LEU A 47 -18.83 3.69 2.99
CA LEU A 47 -17.92 4.08 4.08
C LEU A 47 -18.50 5.16 4.99
N ALA A 48 -19.75 5.57 4.77
CA ALA A 48 -20.41 6.57 5.60
C ALA A 48 -20.48 6.12 7.07
N GLY A 49 -20.03 6.97 7.98
CA GLY A 49 -19.98 6.65 9.40
C GLY A 49 -18.85 5.69 9.83
N LYS A 50 -18.01 5.27 8.89
CA LYS A 50 -16.87 4.38 9.15
C LYS A 50 -15.55 5.12 9.01
N ARG A 51 -14.56 4.66 9.75
CA ARG A 51 -13.17 5.08 9.58
C ARG A 51 -12.50 4.18 8.55
N ALA A 52 -12.02 4.75 7.48
CA ALA A 52 -11.37 3.97 6.43
C ALA A 52 -9.96 4.48 6.15
N ALA A 53 -9.03 3.55 6.04
CA ALA A 53 -7.67 3.82 5.63
C ALA A 53 -7.21 2.85 4.54
N ALA A 54 -6.28 3.32 3.72
CA ALA A 54 -5.58 2.50 2.74
C ALA A 54 -4.08 2.67 2.94
N VAL A 55 -3.41 1.55 3.18
CA VAL A 55 -1.96 1.46 3.38
C VAL A 55 -1.34 0.90 2.12
N ALA A 56 -0.71 1.77 1.33
CA ALA A 56 0.04 1.36 0.16
C ALA A 56 1.43 0.85 0.58
N VAL A 57 1.79 -0.34 0.14
CA VAL A 57 3.10 -0.93 0.41
C VAL A 57 3.88 -0.99 -0.91
N GLY A 58 5.03 -0.36 -0.96
CA GLY A 58 5.84 -0.28 -2.18
C GLY A 58 7.33 -0.29 -1.94
N ALA A 59 8.10 -0.28 -3.02
CA ALA A 59 9.56 -0.34 -2.99
C ALA A 59 10.23 1.05 -2.91
N SER A 60 9.52 2.10 -3.33
CA SER A 60 10.08 3.45 -3.41
C SER A 60 10.42 4.01 -2.03
N PRO A 61 11.45 4.86 -1.91
CA PRO A 61 11.67 5.64 -0.71
C PRO A 61 10.45 6.48 -0.35
N ALA A 62 10.16 6.63 0.96
CA ALA A 62 8.95 7.33 1.42
C ALA A 62 8.97 8.84 1.09
N ASP A 63 10.15 9.41 0.92
CA ASP A 63 10.40 10.81 0.59
C ASP A 63 10.52 11.09 -0.93
N SER A 64 10.29 10.07 -1.76
CA SER A 64 10.37 10.20 -3.23
C SER A 64 9.27 11.12 -3.76
N PRO A 65 9.61 12.14 -4.58
CA PRO A 65 8.63 13.01 -5.23
C PRO A 65 7.66 12.25 -6.14
N GLU A 66 8.14 11.20 -6.82
CA GLU A 66 7.34 10.35 -7.69
C GLU A 66 6.28 9.57 -6.91
N LEU A 67 6.66 9.11 -5.69
CA LEU A 67 5.72 8.47 -4.79
C LEU A 67 4.65 9.45 -4.34
N ALA A 68 5.03 10.66 -3.93
CA ALA A 68 4.09 11.70 -3.52
C ALA A 68 3.09 12.02 -4.64
N GLN A 69 3.57 12.14 -5.87
CA GLN A 69 2.72 12.36 -7.05
C GLN A 69 1.77 11.19 -7.31
N THR A 70 2.27 9.97 -7.20
CA THR A 70 1.48 8.75 -7.38
C THR A 70 0.38 8.64 -6.33
N MET A 71 0.71 8.83 -5.06
CA MET A 71 -0.26 8.82 -3.97
C MET A 71 -1.31 9.93 -4.14
N GLY A 72 -0.89 11.12 -4.52
CA GLY A 72 -1.80 12.24 -4.81
C GLY A 72 -2.81 11.89 -5.91
N LYS A 73 -2.39 11.26 -6.99
CA LYS A 73 -3.27 10.80 -8.09
C LYS A 73 -4.22 9.69 -7.64
N LEU A 74 -3.72 8.70 -6.92
CA LEU A 74 -4.51 7.55 -6.46
C LEU A 74 -5.64 7.96 -5.51
N PHE A 75 -5.39 8.94 -4.65
CA PHE A 75 -6.33 9.38 -3.63
C PHE A 75 -7.00 10.72 -3.94
N ALA A 76 -6.85 11.23 -5.17
CA ALA A 76 -7.53 12.45 -5.61
C ALA A 76 -9.05 12.34 -5.39
N GLY A 77 -9.63 13.35 -4.72
CA GLY A 77 -11.06 13.39 -4.42
C GLY A 77 -11.56 12.39 -3.36
N GLN A 78 -10.67 11.61 -2.75
CA GLN A 78 -11.05 10.68 -1.68
C GLN A 78 -10.92 11.34 -0.30
N THR A 79 -12.04 11.82 0.24
CA THR A 79 -12.09 12.46 1.57
C THR A 79 -12.37 11.46 2.70
N GLN A 80 -12.96 10.31 2.37
CA GLN A 80 -13.36 9.30 3.35
C GLN A 80 -12.29 8.24 3.64
N ILE A 81 -11.23 8.17 2.80
CA ILE A 81 -10.17 7.17 2.93
C ILE A 81 -8.87 7.87 3.28
N ARG A 82 -8.36 7.64 4.48
CA ARG A 82 -7.02 8.10 4.87
C ARG A 82 -5.96 7.28 4.16
N SER A 83 -5.02 7.91 3.50
CA SER A 83 -3.92 7.22 2.82
C SER A 83 -2.66 7.19 3.68
N PHE A 84 -2.00 6.04 3.69
CA PHE A 84 -0.69 5.83 4.30
C PHE A 84 0.22 5.10 3.32
N TYR A 85 1.51 5.28 3.49
CA TYR A 85 2.51 4.54 2.75
C TYR A 85 3.49 3.86 3.69
N CYS A 86 3.77 2.60 3.43
CA CYS A 86 4.81 1.84 4.11
C CYS A 86 5.82 1.35 3.08
N ARG A 87 7.08 1.64 3.30
CA ARG A 87 8.13 1.04 2.49
C ARG A 87 8.23 -0.44 2.83
N GLY A 88 8.08 -1.27 1.80
CA GLY A 88 8.20 -2.72 1.89
C GLY A 88 9.56 -3.20 1.44
N GLY A 89 9.60 -4.35 0.77
CA GLY A 89 10.81 -4.94 0.21
C GLY A 89 10.57 -5.52 -1.18
N LEU A 90 11.65 -5.90 -1.80
CA LEU A 90 11.67 -6.71 -3.02
C LEU A 90 12.41 -8.00 -2.73
N ASP A 91 11.80 -9.12 -3.04
CA ASP A 91 12.43 -10.44 -2.91
C ASP A 91 12.30 -11.20 -4.23
N TYR A 92 13.32 -11.09 -5.06
CA TYR A 92 13.36 -11.77 -6.36
C TYR A 92 13.34 -13.29 -6.25
N ALA A 93 13.83 -13.85 -5.16
CA ALA A 93 13.83 -15.30 -4.95
C ALA A 93 12.40 -15.85 -4.77
N ARG A 94 11.52 -15.07 -4.14
CA ARG A 94 10.13 -15.44 -3.85
C ARG A 94 9.13 -14.97 -4.91
N MET A 95 9.55 -14.16 -5.88
CA MET A 95 8.68 -13.69 -6.96
C MET A 95 8.26 -14.81 -7.89
N GLY A 96 7.00 -14.80 -8.28
CA GLY A 96 6.47 -15.64 -9.35
C GLY A 96 7.00 -15.24 -10.73
N ALA A 97 6.79 -16.09 -11.72
CA ALA A 97 7.27 -15.86 -13.09
C ALA A 97 6.68 -14.58 -13.71
N VAL A 98 5.41 -14.30 -13.45
CA VAL A 98 4.72 -13.09 -13.95
C VAL A 98 5.32 -11.83 -13.34
N ASP A 99 5.53 -11.82 -12.03
CA ASP A 99 6.10 -10.66 -11.34
C ASP A 99 7.54 -10.41 -11.79
N ARG A 100 8.34 -11.48 -11.99
CA ARG A 100 9.69 -11.37 -12.55
C ARG A 100 9.70 -10.77 -13.95
N ALA A 101 8.80 -11.21 -14.81
CA ALA A 101 8.68 -10.67 -16.17
C ALA A 101 8.30 -9.18 -16.15
N MET A 102 7.36 -8.82 -15.28
CA MET A 102 6.94 -7.44 -15.06
C MET A 102 8.10 -6.57 -14.57
N MET A 103 8.86 -7.05 -13.58
CA MET A 103 10.04 -6.34 -13.06
C MET A 103 11.15 -6.22 -14.12
N ALA A 104 11.31 -7.22 -14.98
CA ALA A 104 12.24 -7.15 -16.10
C ALA A 104 11.84 -6.06 -17.11
N GLY A 105 10.55 -5.96 -17.42
CA GLY A 105 10.00 -4.88 -18.26
C GLY A 105 10.22 -3.49 -17.67
N MET A 106 9.96 -3.35 -16.36
CA MET A 106 10.18 -2.10 -15.64
C MET A 106 11.66 -1.68 -15.67
N ARG A 107 12.58 -2.61 -15.40
CA ARG A 107 14.03 -2.32 -15.49
C ARG A 107 14.45 -1.90 -16.90
N ALA A 108 13.91 -2.55 -17.94
CA ALA A 108 14.18 -2.17 -19.32
C ALA A 108 13.69 -0.75 -19.63
N MET A 109 12.51 -0.39 -19.15
CA MET A 109 11.95 0.95 -19.30
C MET A 109 12.81 2.00 -18.59
N LEU A 110 13.15 1.78 -17.31
CA LEU A 110 13.99 2.70 -16.52
C LEU A 110 15.37 2.90 -17.16
N ARG A 111 15.96 1.83 -17.71
CA ARG A 111 17.23 1.92 -18.45
C ARG A 111 17.11 2.79 -19.71
N ARG A 112 16.02 2.65 -20.47
CA ARG A 112 15.75 3.47 -21.65
C ARG A 112 15.54 4.94 -21.31
N GLN A 113 14.96 5.21 -20.14
CA GLN A 113 14.69 6.57 -19.65
C GLN A 113 15.90 7.21 -18.95
N GLY A 114 17.01 6.49 -18.82
CA GLY A 114 18.20 6.97 -18.10
C GLY A 114 18.01 7.17 -16.60
N GLN A 115 17.00 6.52 -16.02
CA GLN A 115 16.69 6.62 -14.58
C GLN A 115 17.54 5.64 -13.77
N GLU A 116 18.85 5.90 -13.69
CA GLU A 116 19.82 4.97 -13.10
C GLU A 116 19.56 4.70 -11.61
N GLU A 117 19.18 5.72 -10.85
CA GLU A 117 18.91 5.57 -9.43
C GLU A 117 17.70 4.67 -9.17
N ALA A 118 16.59 4.91 -9.86
CA ALA A 118 15.41 4.06 -9.81
C ALA A 118 15.73 2.63 -10.29
N LEU A 119 16.56 2.49 -11.34
CA LEU A 119 17.01 1.20 -11.83
C LEU A 119 17.80 0.42 -10.77
N ARG A 120 18.70 1.07 -10.05
CA ARG A 120 19.46 0.43 -8.95
C ARG A 120 18.52 -0.07 -7.84
N LEU A 121 17.55 0.75 -7.42
CA LEU A 121 16.60 0.39 -6.37
C LEU A 121 15.76 -0.85 -6.69
N VAL A 122 15.39 -1.03 -7.97
CA VAL A 122 14.55 -2.15 -8.41
C VAL A 122 15.34 -3.33 -8.99
N SER A 123 16.67 -3.29 -8.98
CA SER A 123 17.51 -4.33 -9.58
C SER A 123 17.99 -5.39 -8.59
N VAL A 124 17.87 -5.13 -7.32
CA VAL A 124 18.33 -6.03 -6.25
C VAL A 124 17.22 -6.30 -5.25
N SER A 125 17.26 -7.46 -4.61
CA SER A 125 16.39 -7.75 -3.47
C SER A 125 16.80 -6.88 -2.28
N PHE A 126 15.80 -6.34 -1.58
CA PHE A 126 16.01 -5.62 -0.32
C PHE A 126 14.80 -5.78 0.60
N ASP A 127 15.02 -5.58 1.89
CA ASP A 127 13.98 -5.55 2.91
C ASP A 127 14.05 -4.21 3.67
N ALA A 128 13.02 -3.40 3.49
CA ALA A 128 12.83 -2.14 4.20
C ALA A 128 11.62 -2.18 5.15
N VAL A 129 11.11 -3.38 5.44
CA VAL A 129 10.03 -3.58 6.41
C VAL A 129 10.56 -3.24 7.80
N ARG A 130 9.99 -2.23 8.42
CA ARG A 130 10.34 -1.76 9.77
C ARG A 130 9.06 -1.42 10.52
N ARG A 131 9.04 -1.66 11.83
CA ARG A 131 7.90 -1.32 12.68
C ARG A 131 7.62 0.19 12.68
N GLU A 132 8.66 0.99 12.58
CA GLU A 132 8.58 2.46 12.54
C GLU A 132 7.73 2.96 11.37
N ASN A 133 7.64 2.19 10.27
CA ASN A 133 6.79 2.52 9.12
C ASN A 133 5.29 2.51 9.48
N LEU A 134 4.91 1.92 10.60
CA LEU A 134 3.53 1.86 11.09
C LEU A 134 3.17 2.99 12.04
N ALA A 135 4.12 3.82 12.45
CA ALA A 135 3.93 4.83 13.50
C ALA A 135 2.78 5.81 13.22
N GLU A 136 2.62 6.24 11.96
CA GLU A 136 1.51 7.13 11.57
C GLU A 136 0.16 6.43 11.63
N ILE A 137 0.11 5.17 11.24
CA ILE A 137 -1.10 4.35 11.27
C ILE A 137 -1.51 4.09 12.71
N GLU A 138 -0.56 3.73 13.57
CA GLU A 138 -0.79 3.52 15.01
C GLU A 138 -1.30 4.80 15.67
N ARG A 139 -0.74 5.97 15.35
CA ARG A 139 -1.21 7.26 15.84
C ARG A 139 -2.65 7.54 15.39
N TRP A 140 -2.93 7.36 14.11
CA TRP A 140 -4.28 7.53 13.57
C TRP A 140 -5.30 6.61 14.23
N LEU A 141 -4.94 5.38 14.55
CA LEU A 141 -5.81 4.46 15.28
C LEU A 141 -6.10 4.96 16.71
N LYS A 142 -5.09 5.44 17.43
CA LYS A 142 -5.21 5.94 18.81
C LYS A 142 -6.01 7.25 18.90
N GLU A 143 -5.81 8.19 17.99
CA GLU A 143 -6.52 9.48 17.96
C GLU A 143 -8.04 9.34 17.99
N CYS A 144 -8.55 8.18 17.67
CA CYS A 144 -9.99 7.93 17.57
C CYS A 144 -10.50 6.91 18.61
N SER A 145 -9.61 6.31 19.39
CA SER A 145 -10.01 5.45 20.52
C SER A 145 -10.31 6.25 21.80
N GLY A 146 -10.12 7.58 21.78
CA GLY A 146 -10.41 8.43 22.93
C GLY A 146 -9.47 8.24 24.12
N GLU A 147 -8.27 7.63 23.92
CA GLU A 147 -7.19 7.49 24.91
C GLU A 147 -6.08 8.50 24.68
#